data_794873c9517eb1a23bbe5853f19f45e1
#
_entry.id   794873c9517eb1a23bbe5853f19f45e1
#
_cell.length_a   1.000
_cell.length_b   1.000
_cell.length_c   1.000
_cell.angle_alpha   90.00
_cell.angle_beta   90.00
_cell.angle_gamma   90.00
#
_symmetry.space_group_name_H-M   'P 1'
#
loop_
_entity.id
_entity.type
_entity.pdbx_description
1 polymer ?
#
loop_
_entity_poly.entity_id
_entity_poly.type
_entity_poly.pdbx_seq_one_letter_code
_entity_poly.pdbx_strand_id
1 'polypeptide(L)'
;MNKAPTTLIIMDGFGLSNDTVGNAVRAANTPVLDGLFSEYAHTTLKASGLDVGLPDGQMGNSEVGHTNIGGGRVVFQDLPRITRSIEDGTFFENPAYNKAMDDCLAKGSALHLYGLHSDGGVHSTLDHLYALLKMAHIKGLKRVYIHAFLDGRDTPPTSGRDFVAKTMEKCRELGVGKIATVMGRYYAMDRDKRWDRLENAYDALVYGEGVQDPDPIHAIEESYKNGVTDEFVEPVVCDKDGMISDNDSVIFFNYRPDRAREITRAFVDPAFDGFKREFFPLTYVCNTEYDATMPNVLVAFPRISVKNGLGEYLSKMGMTQLRIAETEKYAHVTFFFNGGVEDPYPGEDRVLVASPKVATYDLQPEMSAYEVASKCVERIESGKYDVIILNFANCDMVGHTGVFDAAVKAVETVDECVGQVVEATLKMGGIAMITADHGNAEQMLQSDGKSPMTAHTTNVVPFILCGAGTELREGRLADIAPTILDVMGLEKPTEMDGKTLIVR
;
A
#
# COMPACT_ATOMS: atom_id res chain seq x y z
N MET A 1 -36.67 0.92 20.44
CA MET A 1 -37.10 0.30 19.16
C MET A 1 -35.90 -0.52 18.68
N ASN A 2 -36.15 -1.73 18.20
CA ASN A 2 -35.10 -2.52 17.56
C ASN A 2 -34.70 -1.83 16.26
N LYS A 3 -33.37 -1.76 16.01
CA LYS A 3 -32.81 -1.16 14.79
C LYS A 3 -32.87 -2.18 13.64
N ALA A 4 -33.11 -1.70 12.44
CA ALA A 4 -32.96 -2.44 11.20
C ALA A 4 -31.51 -2.19 10.69
N PRO A 5 -30.63 -3.17 10.78
CA PRO A 5 -29.20 -2.92 10.50
C PRO A 5 -28.89 -2.88 9.00
N THR A 6 -27.91 -2.09 8.61
CA THR A 6 -27.20 -2.26 7.34
C THR A 6 -25.98 -3.14 7.59
N THR A 7 -25.96 -4.33 7.01
CA THR A 7 -24.90 -5.34 7.20
C THR A 7 -24.05 -5.45 5.95
N LEU A 8 -22.75 -5.16 6.07
CA LEU A 8 -21.74 -5.43 5.02
C LEU A 8 -21.04 -6.75 5.33
N ILE A 9 -21.12 -7.69 4.42
CA ILE A 9 -20.47 -9.00 4.47
C ILE A 9 -19.34 -9.00 3.46
N ILE A 10 -18.10 -9.17 3.92
CA ILE A 10 -16.91 -9.23 3.07
C ILE A 10 -16.44 -10.68 3.04
N MET A 11 -16.52 -11.30 1.87
CA MET A 11 -16.01 -12.64 1.58
C MET A 11 -14.54 -12.51 1.11
N ASP A 12 -13.62 -12.42 2.06
CA ASP A 12 -12.19 -12.14 1.79
C ASP A 12 -11.61 -13.11 0.75
N GLY A 13 -11.02 -12.58 -0.33
CA GLY A 13 -10.43 -13.38 -1.39
C GLY A 13 -11.41 -14.01 -2.39
N PHE A 14 -12.69 -13.60 -2.40
CA PHE A 14 -13.71 -14.12 -3.32
C PHE A 14 -13.78 -13.25 -4.59
N GLY A 15 -12.94 -13.56 -5.59
CA GLY A 15 -12.98 -12.91 -6.89
C GLY A 15 -13.96 -13.56 -7.88
N LEU A 16 -14.16 -12.89 -9.01
CA LEU A 16 -14.99 -13.39 -10.10
C LEU A 16 -14.13 -13.60 -11.36
N SER A 17 -14.19 -14.80 -11.93
CA SER A 17 -13.58 -15.14 -13.21
C SER A 17 -14.47 -16.02 -14.06
N ASN A 18 -14.34 -15.89 -15.38
CA ASN A 18 -15.03 -16.76 -16.34
C ASN A 18 -14.29 -18.09 -16.55
N ASP A 19 -13.05 -18.20 -16.14
CA ASP A 19 -12.28 -19.42 -16.22
C ASP A 19 -12.88 -20.52 -15.35
N THR A 20 -12.85 -21.75 -15.83
CA THR A 20 -13.39 -22.91 -15.10
C THR A 20 -12.29 -23.78 -14.50
N VAL A 21 -11.09 -23.75 -15.10
CA VAL A 21 -9.95 -24.54 -14.67
C VAL A 21 -9.24 -23.85 -13.50
N GLY A 22 -9.12 -24.53 -12.38
CA GLY A 22 -8.50 -23.95 -11.19
C GLY A 22 -9.32 -22.85 -10.50
N ASN A 23 -10.62 -22.76 -10.77
CA ASN A 23 -11.53 -21.80 -10.16
C ASN A 23 -12.35 -22.46 -9.07
N ALA A 24 -11.95 -22.31 -7.81
CA ALA A 24 -12.65 -22.91 -6.68
C ALA A 24 -14.02 -22.29 -6.44
N VAL A 25 -14.19 -21.02 -6.75
CA VAL A 25 -15.51 -20.31 -6.66
C VAL A 25 -16.54 -20.94 -7.59
N ARG A 26 -16.13 -21.25 -8.82
CA ARG A 26 -17.04 -21.91 -9.79
C ARG A 26 -17.24 -23.42 -9.56
N ALA A 27 -16.25 -24.07 -8.93
CA ALA A 27 -16.33 -25.50 -8.66
C ALA A 27 -17.18 -25.82 -7.40
N ALA A 28 -17.30 -24.86 -6.50
CA ALA A 28 -18.07 -25.00 -5.26
C ALA A 28 -19.59 -25.03 -5.52
N ASN A 29 -20.29 -25.76 -4.67
CA ASN A 29 -21.76 -25.76 -4.65
C ASN A 29 -22.23 -24.59 -3.77
N THR A 30 -22.74 -23.53 -4.39
CA THR A 30 -23.09 -22.25 -3.74
C THR A 30 -24.55 -21.86 -3.93
N PRO A 31 -25.52 -22.70 -3.45
CA PRO A 31 -26.92 -22.46 -3.71
C PRO A 31 -27.45 -21.15 -3.11
N VAL A 32 -26.85 -20.66 -2.03
CA VAL A 32 -27.24 -19.38 -1.41
C VAL A 32 -26.79 -18.21 -2.29
N LEU A 33 -25.53 -18.14 -2.65
CA LEU A 33 -25.02 -17.06 -3.51
C LEU A 33 -25.68 -17.09 -4.89
N ASP A 34 -25.90 -18.27 -5.48
CA ASP A 34 -26.61 -18.42 -6.74
C ASP A 34 -28.05 -17.86 -6.65
N GLY A 35 -28.74 -18.14 -5.54
CA GLY A 35 -30.05 -17.57 -5.24
C GLY A 35 -30.00 -16.04 -5.09
N LEU A 36 -29.03 -15.52 -4.33
CA LEU A 36 -28.86 -14.08 -4.13
C LEU A 36 -28.52 -13.33 -5.44
N PHE A 37 -27.68 -13.89 -6.28
CA PHE A 37 -27.40 -13.34 -7.63
C PHE A 37 -28.63 -13.37 -8.53
N SER A 38 -29.50 -14.36 -8.38
CA SER A 38 -30.73 -14.46 -9.18
C SER A 38 -31.83 -13.51 -8.72
N GLU A 39 -31.92 -13.26 -7.40
CA GLU A 39 -33.08 -12.56 -6.80
C GLU A 39 -32.79 -11.05 -6.62
N TYR A 40 -31.54 -10.67 -6.34
CA TYR A 40 -31.20 -9.31 -5.94
C TYR A 40 -30.33 -8.57 -6.98
N ALA A 41 -30.39 -7.24 -6.91
CA ALA A 41 -29.54 -6.39 -7.71
C ALA A 41 -28.08 -6.64 -7.37
N HIS A 42 -27.27 -6.85 -8.39
CA HIS A 42 -25.84 -7.12 -8.25
C HIS A 42 -25.01 -6.44 -9.35
N THR A 43 -23.73 -6.27 -9.06
CA THR A 43 -22.75 -5.70 -9.98
C THR A 43 -21.36 -6.21 -9.64
N THR A 44 -20.34 -5.70 -10.34
CA THR A 44 -18.92 -5.99 -10.07
C THR A 44 -18.18 -4.75 -9.62
N LEU A 45 -17.18 -4.95 -8.76
CA LEU A 45 -16.30 -3.90 -8.27
C LEU A 45 -14.86 -4.20 -8.67
N LYS A 46 -14.14 -3.16 -9.07
CA LYS A 46 -12.70 -3.21 -9.26
C LYS A 46 -12.02 -3.20 -7.90
N ALA A 47 -11.08 -4.16 -7.70
CA ALA A 47 -10.42 -4.42 -6.42
C ALA A 47 -8.88 -4.48 -6.55
N SER A 48 -8.31 -3.96 -7.64
CA SER A 48 -6.87 -4.02 -7.94
C SER A 48 -6.36 -2.76 -8.62
N GLY A 49 -5.05 -2.63 -8.73
CA GLY A 49 -4.40 -1.53 -9.45
C GLY A 49 -4.81 -0.14 -8.97
N LEU A 50 -4.87 0.81 -9.89
CA LEU A 50 -5.16 2.21 -9.59
C LEU A 50 -6.54 2.45 -8.98
N ASP A 51 -7.51 1.56 -9.22
CA ASP A 51 -8.85 1.66 -8.66
C ASP A 51 -8.90 1.47 -7.13
N VAL A 52 -7.83 0.92 -6.55
CA VAL A 52 -7.65 0.78 -5.10
C VAL A 52 -6.39 1.50 -4.59
N GLY A 53 -5.73 2.30 -5.43
CA GLY A 53 -4.56 3.08 -5.05
C GLY A 53 -3.23 2.33 -5.07
N LEU A 54 -3.17 1.18 -5.75
CA LEU A 54 -1.97 0.41 -6.04
C LEU A 54 -1.42 0.75 -7.43
N PRO A 55 -0.15 0.42 -7.74
CA PRO A 55 0.35 0.49 -9.11
C PRO A 55 -0.54 -0.24 -10.11
N ASP A 56 -0.55 0.21 -11.36
CA ASP A 56 -1.33 -0.43 -12.41
C ASP A 56 -0.95 -1.91 -12.58
N GLY A 57 -1.96 -2.77 -12.74
CA GLY A 57 -1.79 -4.22 -12.86
C GLY A 57 -1.39 -4.94 -11.56
N GLN A 58 -1.22 -4.24 -10.44
CA GLN A 58 -0.93 -4.87 -9.16
C GLN A 58 -2.21 -5.43 -8.54
N MET A 59 -2.14 -6.70 -8.08
CA MET A 59 -3.24 -7.37 -7.38
C MET A 59 -3.58 -6.65 -6.08
N GLY A 60 -4.88 -6.61 -5.72
CA GLY A 60 -5.36 -6.11 -4.45
C GLY A 60 -4.87 -6.94 -3.26
N ASN A 61 -5.13 -6.44 -2.06
CA ASN A 61 -4.89 -7.16 -0.81
C ASN A 61 -5.86 -6.66 0.26
N SER A 62 -5.98 -7.42 1.36
CA SER A 62 -6.97 -7.13 2.40
C SER A 62 -6.75 -5.78 3.09
N GLU A 63 -5.50 -5.37 3.32
CA GLU A 63 -5.18 -4.07 3.95
C GLU A 63 -5.71 -2.91 3.12
N VAL A 64 -5.35 -2.90 1.83
CA VAL A 64 -5.78 -1.87 0.87
C VAL A 64 -7.27 -1.94 0.62
N GLY A 65 -7.83 -3.14 0.42
CA GLY A 65 -9.27 -3.34 0.18
C GLY A 65 -10.12 -2.77 1.31
N HIS A 66 -9.86 -3.19 2.55
CA HIS A 66 -10.61 -2.70 3.72
C HIS A 66 -10.41 -1.21 3.99
N THR A 67 -9.20 -0.68 3.73
CA THR A 67 -8.93 0.77 3.86
C THR A 67 -9.76 1.58 2.85
N ASN A 68 -9.88 1.12 1.60
CA ASN A 68 -10.69 1.78 0.58
C ASN A 68 -12.19 1.68 0.90
N ILE A 69 -12.66 0.49 1.32
CA ILE A 69 -14.07 0.28 1.71
C ILE A 69 -14.45 1.21 2.85
N GLY A 70 -13.67 1.19 3.95
CA GLY A 70 -13.92 2.02 5.12
C GLY A 70 -13.70 3.50 4.89
N GLY A 71 -12.74 3.87 4.06
CA GLY A 71 -12.41 5.26 3.71
C GLY A 71 -13.44 5.92 2.79
N GLY A 72 -14.19 5.15 2.01
CA GLY A 72 -15.10 5.67 0.98
C GLY A 72 -14.38 6.47 -0.11
N ARG A 73 -13.09 6.20 -0.29
CA ARG A 73 -12.20 6.87 -1.26
C ARG A 73 -11.06 5.96 -1.65
N VAL A 74 -10.43 6.24 -2.80
CA VAL A 74 -9.18 5.58 -3.15
C VAL A 74 -8.05 6.13 -2.30
N VAL A 75 -7.45 5.25 -1.47
CA VAL A 75 -6.29 5.58 -0.64
C VAL A 75 -5.05 5.13 -1.36
N PHE A 76 -4.42 6.04 -2.08
CA PHE A 76 -3.23 5.74 -2.87
C PHE A 76 -2.04 5.38 -1.97
N GLN A 77 -1.36 4.27 -2.29
CA GLN A 77 -0.05 3.93 -1.75
C GLN A 77 0.99 4.94 -2.24
N ASP A 78 2.14 5.01 -1.57
CA ASP A 78 3.12 6.07 -1.82
C ASP A 78 3.60 6.14 -3.27
N LEU A 79 3.91 5.02 -3.92
CA LEU A 79 4.36 5.02 -5.32
C LEU A 79 3.33 5.66 -6.27
N PRO A 80 2.09 5.15 -6.41
CA PRO A 80 1.10 5.75 -7.31
C PRO A 80 0.67 7.15 -6.85
N ARG A 81 0.70 7.46 -5.56
CA ARG A 81 0.40 8.79 -5.02
C ARG A 81 1.39 9.85 -5.51
N ILE A 82 2.70 9.54 -5.41
CA ILE A 82 3.75 10.45 -5.83
C ILE A 82 3.75 10.57 -7.35
N THR A 83 3.62 9.44 -8.08
CA THR A 83 3.54 9.46 -9.54
C THR A 83 2.38 10.31 -10.04
N ARG A 84 1.19 10.16 -9.45
CA ARG A 84 0.03 10.98 -9.78
C ARG A 84 0.28 12.47 -9.51
N SER A 85 0.96 12.82 -8.43
CA SER A 85 1.29 14.22 -8.15
C SER A 85 2.24 14.83 -9.19
N ILE A 86 3.07 14.02 -9.85
CA ILE A 86 3.90 14.44 -10.97
C ILE A 86 3.03 14.71 -12.21
N GLU A 87 2.07 13.83 -12.48
CA GLU A 87 1.16 13.91 -13.62
C GLU A 87 0.23 15.13 -13.53
N ASP A 88 -0.33 15.40 -12.35
CA ASP A 88 -1.25 16.53 -12.13
C ASP A 88 -0.51 17.86 -11.81
N GLY A 89 0.81 17.80 -11.64
CA GLY A 89 1.67 18.96 -11.42
C GLY A 89 1.83 19.38 -9.96
N THR A 90 1.09 18.84 -9.01
CA THR A 90 1.16 19.19 -7.58
C THR A 90 2.50 18.81 -6.92
N PHE A 91 3.23 17.87 -7.51
CA PHE A 91 4.60 17.54 -7.12
C PHE A 91 5.53 18.78 -7.12
N PHE A 92 5.39 19.63 -8.15
CA PHE A 92 6.22 20.81 -8.32
C PHE A 92 5.85 21.96 -7.35
N GLU A 93 4.70 21.84 -6.69
CA GLU A 93 4.23 22.76 -5.65
C GLU A 93 4.55 22.27 -4.24
N ASN A 94 5.12 21.06 -4.10
CA ASN A 94 5.40 20.43 -2.81
C ASN A 94 6.26 21.34 -1.91
N PRO A 95 5.78 21.71 -0.70
CA PRO A 95 6.44 22.72 0.12
C PRO A 95 7.82 22.25 0.66
N ALA A 96 8.02 20.94 0.91
CA ALA A 96 9.29 20.43 1.40
C ALA A 96 10.37 20.47 0.31
N TYR A 97 10.04 20.09 -0.93
CA TYR A 97 10.96 20.18 -2.05
C TYR A 97 11.29 21.64 -2.39
N ASN A 98 10.26 22.49 -2.42
CA ASN A 98 10.46 23.93 -2.66
C ASN A 98 11.38 24.53 -1.60
N LYS A 99 11.15 24.23 -0.31
CA LYS A 99 12.01 24.71 0.79
C LYS A 99 13.46 24.29 0.62
N ALA A 100 13.73 23.00 0.31
CA ALA A 100 15.09 22.51 0.10
C ALA A 100 15.81 23.21 -1.05
N MET A 101 15.11 23.39 -2.17
CA MET A 101 15.69 24.03 -3.36
C MET A 101 15.86 25.54 -3.20
N ASP A 102 14.92 26.22 -2.53
CA ASP A 102 15.01 27.64 -2.24
C ASP A 102 16.12 27.95 -1.23
N ASP A 103 16.35 27.06 -0.26
CA ASP A 103 17.49 27.18 0.65
C ASP A 103 18.85 27.10 -0.09
N CYS A 104 18.97 26.18 -1.07
CA CYS A 104 20.16 26.10 -1.92
C CYS A 104 20.39 27.40 -2.69
N LEU A 105 19.34 27.99 -3.28
CA LEU A 105 19.45 29.25 -4.01
C LEU A 105 19.85 30.40 -3.09
N ALA A 106 19.23 30.47 -1.90
CA ALA A 106 19.47 31.55 -0.94
C ALA A 106 20.89 31.49 -0.33
N LYS A 107 21.40 30.29 -0.09
CA LYS A 107 22.71 30.07 0.54
C LYS A 107 23.86 29.87 -0.46
N GLY A 108 23.55 29.66 -1.75
CA GLY A 108 24.54 29.27 -2.77
C GLY A 108 25.11 27.87 -2.53
N SER A 109 24.36 27.02 -1.81
CA SER A 109 24.75 25.68 -1.44
C SER A 109 24.30 24.63 -2.49
N ALA A 110 24.62 23.35 -2.28
CA ALA A 110 24.30 22.28 -3.20
C ALA A 110 22.98 21.58 -2.84
N LEU A 111 22.30 21.04 -3.86
CA LEU A 111 21.22 20.08 -3.72
C LEU A 111 21.75 18.67 -3.97
N HIS A 112 21.53 17.77 -3.03
CA HIS A 112 21.87 16.36 -3.13
C HIS A 112 20.60 15.51 -3.25
N LEU A 113 20.55 14.67 -4.28
CA LEU A 113 19.47 13.72 -4.54
C LEU A 113 20.02 12.31 -4.38
N TYR A 114 19.55 11.56 -3.41
CA TYR A 114 19.97 10.17 -3.28
C TYR A 114 18.82 9.20 -3.01
N GLY A 115 19.04 7.94 -3.33
CA GLY A 115 18.07 6.87 -3.18
C GLY A 115 18.40 5.66 -4.05
N LEU A 116 17.58 4.63 -3.95
CA LEU A 116 17.72 3.41 -4.74
C LEU A 116 17.49 3.73 -6.22
N HIS A 117 18.52 3.47 -7.02
CA HIS A 117 18.64 3.92 -8.41
C HIS A 117 18.20 2.83 -9.38
N SER A 118 16.91 2.52 -9.38
CA SER A 118 16.30 1.50 -10.23
C SER A 118 14.83 1.83 -10.55
N ASP A 119 14.24 1.05 -11.44
CA ASP A 119 12.81 1.06 -11.78
C ASP A 119 12.02 -0.11 -11.16
N GLY A 120 12.61 -0.81 -10.19
CA GLY A 120 12.00 -1.96 -9.52
C GLY A 120 10.72 -1.63 -8.73
N GLY A 121 10.48 -0.35 -8.41
CA GLY A 121 9.22 0.11 -7.82
C GLY A 121 8.95 -0.36 -6.38
N VAL A 122 9.97 -0.91 -5.68
CA VAL A 122 9.83 -1.40 -4.30
C VAL A 122 10.16 -0.32 -3.27
N HIS A 123 11.25 0.39 -3.45
CA HIS A 123 11.72 1.45 -2.54
C HIS A 123 11.66 2.84 -3.17
N SER A 124 11.81 2.92 -4.48
CA SER A 124 11.94 4.14 -5.27
C SER A 124 11.57 3.88 -6.73
N THR A 125 11.52 4.95 -7.53
CA THR A 125 11.51 4.88 -8.99
C THR A 125 12.30 6.04 -9.57
N LEU A 126 12.94 5.83 -10.71
CA LEU A 126 13.72 6.86 -11.41
C LEU A 126 12.85 8.01 -11.91
N ASP A 127 11.57 7.78 -12.19
CA ASP A 127 10.63 8.84 -12.59
C ASP A 127 10.49 9.93 -11.54
N HIS A 128 10.51 9.56 -10.24
CA HIS A 128 10.50 10.53 -9.14
C HIS A 128 11.80 11.34 -9.09
N LEU A 129 12.97 10.69 -9.30
CA LEU A 129 14.26 11.38 -9.42
C LEU A 129 14.25 12.35 -10.60
N TYR A 130 13.72 11.94 -11.75
CA TYR A 130 13.67 12.79 -12.94
C TYR A 130 12.74 13.99 -12.76
N ALA A 131 11.65 13.81 -12.00
CA ALA A 131 10.79 14.93 -11.61
C ALA A 131 11.51 15.94 -10.69
N LEU A 132 12.32 15.47 -9.73
CA LEU A 132 13.15 16.33 -8.88
C LEU A 132 14.21 17.08 -9.71
N LEU A 133 14.87 16.42 -10.66
CA LEU A 133 15.82 17.06 -11.58
C LEU A 133 15.13 18.13 -12.44
N LYS A 134 13.92 17.83 -12.97
CA LYS A 134 13.11 18.81 -13.71
C LYS A 134 12.77 20.01 -12.84
N MET A 135 12.40 19.78 -11.58
CA MET A 135 12.11 20.88 -10.63
C MET A 135 13.36 21.74 -10.36
N ALA A 136 14.53 21.10 -10.14
CA ALA A 136 15.79 21.80 -9.96
C ALA A 136 16.18 22.64 -11.20
N HIS A 137 15.96 22.12 -12.41
CA HIS A 137 16.14 22.84 -13.65
C HIS A 137 15.22 24.09 -13.74
N ILE A 138 13.92 23.92 -13.48
CA ILE A 138 12.94 25.02 -13.51
C ILE A 138 13.32 26.12 -12.52
N LYS A 139 13.81 25.77 -11.34
CA LYS A 139 14.28 26.72 -10.32
C LYS A 139 15.63 27.34 -10.64
N GLY A 140 16.37 26.83 -11.62
CA GLY A 140 17.67 27.36 -12.06
C GLY A 140 18.83 26.99 -11.17
N LEU A 141 18.72 25.92 -10.38
CA LEU A 141 19.82 25.36 -9.59
C LEU A 141 20.99 24.96 -10.46
N LYS A 142 22.23 25.19 -9.99
CA LYS A 142 23.46 24.87 -10.72
C LYS A 142 24.28 23.75 -10.07
N ARG A 143 24.23 23.65 -8.75
CA ARG A 143 24.94 22.63 -7.97
C ARG A 143 23.95 21.56 -7.54
N VAL A 144 23.73 20.56 -8.39
CA VAL A 144 22.85 19.43 -8.12
C VAL A 144 23.64 18.13 -8.31
N TYR A 145 23.71 17.34 -7.26
CA TYR A 145 24.48 16.11 -7.23
C TYR A 145 23.57 14.91 -6.94
N ILE A 146 23.84 13.81 -7.62
CA ILE A 146 23.10 12.55 -7.48
C ILE A 146 24.03 11.51 -6.86
N HIS A 147 23.56 10.83 -5.83
CA HIS A 147 24.21 9.71 -5.21
C HIS A 147 23.39 8.46 -5.49
N ALA A 148 23.86 7.63 -6.41
CA ALA A 148 23.12 6.48 -6.93
C ALA A 148 23.37 5.24 -6.06
N PHE A 149 22.32 4.76 -5.36
CA PHE A 149 22.37 3.48 -4.66
C PHE A 149 21.88 2.38 -5.61
N LEU A 150 22.78 1.49 -6.03
CA LEU A 150 22.46 0.43 -6.99
C LEU A 150 21.66 -0.69 -6.34
N ASP A 151 20.72 -1.28 -7.09
CA ASP A 151 19.75 -2.24 -6.60
C ASP A 151 20.25 -3.69 -6.63
N GLY A 152 20.13 -4.36 -7.77
CA GLY A 152 20.54 -5.74 -7.97
C GLY A 152 19.77 -6.80 -7.17
N ARG A 153 18.70 -6.39 -6.46
CA ARG A 153 17.85 -7.25 -5.64
C ARG A 153 16.41 -7.23 -6.09
N ASP A 154 15.85 -6.04 -6.31
CA ASP A 154 14.49 -5.85 -6.82
C ASP A 154 14.50 -5.74 -8.36
N THR A 155 15.69 -5.63 -8.95
CA THR A 155 15.98 -5.64 -10.39
C THR A 155 17.12 -6.61 -10.70
N PRO A 156 17.37 -6.97 -11.99
CA PRO A 156 18.48 -7.85 -12.35
C PRO A 156 19.83 -7.34 -11.81
N PRO A 157 20.72 -8.24 -11.37
CA PRO A 157 21.90 -7.90 -10.57
C PRO A 157 22.97 -7.06 -11.28
N THR A 158 22.85 -6.80 -12.58
CA THR A 158 23.77 -6.01 -13.40
C THR A 158 23.07 -4.93 -14.24
N SER A 159 21.86 -4.50 -13.81
CA SER A 159 21.07 -3.48 -14.51
C SER A 159 21.42 -2.04 -14.12
N GLY A 160 22.14 -1.85 -13.01
CA GLY A 160 22.47 -0.53 -12.46
C GLY A 160 23.26 0.35 -13.40
N ARG A 161 24.16 -0.23 -14.17
CA ARG A 161 24.91 0.48 -15.21
C ARG A 161 23.98 1.21 -16.21
N ASP A 162 22.95 0.54 -16.67
CA ASP A 162 22.02 1.11 -17.66
C ASP A 162 21.11 2.18 -17.02
N PHE A 163 20.72 2.01 -15.77
CA PHE A 163 19.98 3.03 -15.03
C PHE A 163 20.79 4.29 -14.80
N VAL A 164 22.07 4.16 -14.42
CA VAL A 164 22.99 5.30 -14.27
C VAL A 164 23.22 6.01 -15.61
N ALA A 165 23.42 5.25 -16.69
CA ALA A 165 23.57 5.82 -18.05
C ALA A 165 22.34 6.65 -18.48
N LYS A 166 21.11 6.12 -18.26
CA LYS A 166 19.85 6.85 -18.51
C LYS A 166 19.76 8.14 -17.69
N THR A 167 20.17 8.10 -16.44
CA THR A 167 20.15 9.29 -15.57
C THR A 167 21.15 10.33 -16.04
N MET A 168 22.35 9.93 -16.45
CA MET A 168 23.33 10.85 -17.03
C MET A 168 22.84 11.50 -18.32
N GLU A 169 22.08 10.76 -19.13
CA GLU A 169 21.42 11.31 -20.31
C GLU A 169 20.36 12.35 -19.93
N LYS A 170 19.53 12.04 -18.92
CA LYS A 170 18.50 12.94 -18.42
C LYS A 170 19.11 14.21 -17.82
N CYS A 171 20.23 14.13 -17.13
CA CYS A 171 20.98 15.29 -16.65
C CYS A 171 21.47 16.17 -17.80
N ARG A 172 21.95 15.56 -18.88
CA ARG A 172 22.39 16.29 -20.09
C ARG A 172 21.22 16.99 -20.79
N GLU A 173 20.08 16.32 -20.93
CA GLU A 173 18.86 16.91 -21.49
C GLU A 173 18.42 18.14 -20.69
N LEU A 174 18.39 18.05 -19.37
CA LEU A 174 17.91 19.11 -18.48
C LEU A 174 18.99 20.20 -18.22
N GLY A 175 20.24 19.92 -18.54
CA GLY A 175 21.37 20.80 -18.25
C GLY A 175 21.62 21.01 -16.75
N VAL A 176 21.22 20.03 -15.91
CA VAL A 176 21.38 20.06 -14.46
C VAL A 176 21.57 18.65 -13.92
N GLY A 177 22.40 18.51 -12.88
CA GLY A 177 22.68 17.24 -12.21
C GLY A 177 23.97 16.59 -12.69
N LYS A 178 24.69 15.98 -11.75
CA LYS A 178 25.86 15.11 -11.96
C LYS A 178 25.82 13.94 -11.00
N ILE A 179 26.27 12.77 -11.43
CA ILE A 179 26.51 11.65 -10.52
C ILE A 179 27.76 11.96 -9.70
N ALA A 180 27.62 12.07 -8.39
CA ALA A 180 28.72 12.34 -7.48
C ALA A 180 29.28 11.06 -6.84
N THR A 181 28.39 10.12 -6.50
CA THR A 181 28.81 8.81 -5.98
C THR A 181 27.92 7.69 -6.53
N VAL A 182 28.48 6.49 -6.59
CA VAL A 182 27.77 5.23 -6.89
C VAL A 182 28.15 4.21 -5.84
N MET A 183 27.17 3.46 -5.31
CA MET A 183 27.41 2.40 -4.34
C MET A 183 26.25 1.42 -4.30
N GLY A 184 26.48 0.18 -3.92
CA GLY A 184 25.42 -0.82 -3.75
C GLY A 184 24.54 -0.53 -2.53
N ARG A 185 23.27 -0.93 -2.61
CA ARG A 185 22.32 -0.81 -1.50
C ARG A 185 22.74 -1.56 -0.24
N TYR A 186 23.63 -2.52 -0.35
CA TYR A 186 24.25 -3.24 0.77
C TYR A 186 24.90 -2.29 1.78
N TYR A 187 25.50 -1.19 1.30
CA TYR A 187 26.14 -0.16 2.13
C TYR A 187 25.15 0.93 2.56
N ALA A 188 24.43 1.52 1.61
CA ALA A 188 23.62 2.72 1.85
C ALA A 188 22.24 2.46 2.42
N MET A 189 21.72 1.22 2.36
CA MET A 189 20.36 0.86 2.71
C MET A 189 20.28 -0.31 3.70
N ASP A 190 21.17 -0.29 4.70
CA ASP A 190 21.08 -1.22 5.83
C ASP A 190 19.80 -0.97 6.67
N ARG A 191 19.34 -2.01 7.37
CA ARG A 191 18.21 -1.94 8.32
C ARG A 191 18.43 -2.80 9.56
N ASP A 192 19.62 -3.37 9.71
CA ASP A 192 19.97 -4.33 10.75
C ASP A 192 21.09 -3.81 11.67
N LYS A 193 21.30 -2.46 11.67
CA LYS A 193 22.30 -1.74 12.47
C LYS A 193 23.73 -2.21 12.20
N ARG A 194 24.01 -2.56 10.95
CA ARG A 194 25.36 -2.87 10.49
C ARG A 194 26.11 -1.58 10.18
N TRP A 195 26.47 -0.89 11.28
CA TRP A 195 27.10 0.42 11.22
C TRP A 195 28.40 0.43 10.43
N ASP A 196 29.15 -0.69 10.45
CA ASP A 196 30.35 -0.92 9.64
C ASP A 196 30.10 -0.74 8.12
N ARG A 197 28.93 -1.08 7.64
CA ARG A 197 28.54 -0.88 6.22
C ARG A 197 28.07 0.53 5.97
N LEU A 198 27.21 1.03 6.86
CA LEU A 198 26.61 2.34 6.71
C LEU A 198 27.64 3.46 6.81
N GLU A 199 28.68 3.32 7.66
CA GLU A 199 29.80 4.23 7.79
C GLU A 199 30.54 4.39 6.46
N ASN A 200 30.81 3.30 5.73
CA ASN A 200 31.44 3.37 4.41
C ASN A 200 30.61 4.20 3.41
N ALA A 201 29.28 4.05 3.43
CA ALA A 201 28.40 4.86 2.60
C ALA A 201 28.40 6.33 3.03
N TYR A 202 28.33 6.60 4.33
CA TYR A 202 28.38 7.94 4.89
C TYR A 202 29.69 8.65 4.56
N ASP A 203 30.82 7.97 4.71
CA ASP A 203 32.16 8.51 4.45
C ASP A 203 32.35 8.86 2.97
N ALA A 204 31.80 8.05 2.07
CA ALA A 204 31.81 8.37 0.65
C ALA A 204 30.93 9.61 0.33
N LEU A 205 29.77 9.75 1.00
CA LEU A 205 28.83 10.85 0.77
C LEU A 205 29.34 12.19 1.36
N VAL A 206 30.10 12.16 2.46
CA VAL A 206 30.49 13.35 3.23
C VAL A 206 31.96 13.68 3.07
N TYR A 207 32.84 12.68 3.23
CA TYR A 207 34.30 12.91 3.22
C TYR A 207 34.94 12.58 1.87
N GLY A 208 34.17 12.01 0.93
CA GLY A 208 34.73 11.59 -0.36
C GLY A 208 35.68 10.41 -0.24
N GLU A 209 35.50 9.59 0.78
CA GLU A 209 36.28 8.37 1.02
C GLU A 209 35.66 7.20 0.27
N GLY A 210 36.47 6.43 -0.46
CA GLY A 210 36.03 5.32 -1.30
C GLY A 210 36.88 5.17 -2.54
N VAL A 211 36.48 4.31 -3.46
CA VAL A 211 37.13 4.13 -4.75
C VAL A 211 36.97 5.43 -5.55
N GLN A 212 38.07 5.92 -6.14
CA GLN A 212 38.06 7.16 -6.92
C GLN A 212 38.00 6.83 -8.41
N ASP A 213 36.87 7.14 -9.05
CA ASP A 213 36.66 6.99 -10.49
C ASP A 213 35.75 8.07 -11.02
N PRO A 214 36.20 9.00 -11.86
CA PRO A 214 35.37 10.09 -12.38
C PRO A 214 34.30 9.64 -13.38
N ASP A 215 34.39 8.39 -13.88
CA ASP A 215 33.36 7.81 -14.77
C ASP A 215 32.53 6.74 -14.02
N PRO A 216 31.27 7.08 -13.63
CA PRO A 216 30.43 6.14 -12.91
C PRO A 216 30.10 4.86 -13.70
N ILE A 217 30.05 4.94 -15.03
CA ILE A 217 29.82 3.76 -15.88
C ILE A 217 31.03 2.83 -15.86
N HIS A 218 32.24 3.39 -16.01
CA HIS A 218 33.48 2.62 -15.93
C HIS A 218 33.61 1.95 -14.55
N ALA A 219 33.33 2.67 -13.47
CA ALA A 219 33.40 2.13 -12.11
C ALA A 219 32.48 0.91 -11.92
N ILE A 220 31.23 0.98 -12.42
CA ILE A 220 30.27 -0.12 -12.34
C ILE A 220 30.75 -1.31 -13.18
N GLU A 221 31.25 -1.05 -14.41
CA GLU A 221 31.76 -2.10 -15.30
C GLU A 221 32.98 -2.81 -14.72
N GLU A 222 33.88 -2.08 -14.06
CA GLU A 222 35.01 -2.68 -13.37
C GLU A 222 34.58 -3.54 -12.16
N SER A 223 33.56 -3.11 -11.42
CA SER A 223 32.96 -3.92 -10.36
C SER A 223 32.41 -5.24 -10.92
N TYR A 224 31.68 -5.21 -12.04
CA TYR A 224 31.13 -6.43 -12.69
C TYR A 224 32.24 -7.37 -13.19
N LYS A 225 33.33 -6.83 -13.76
CA LYS A 225 34.49 -7.63 -14.17
C LYS A 225 35.14 -8.37 -13.00
N ASN A 226 35.09 -7.78 -11.82
CA ASN A 226 35.57 -8.39 -10.58
C ASN A 226 34.55 -9.32 -9.92
N GLY A 227 33.39 -9.59 -10.56
CA GLY A 227 32.35 -10.48 -10.04
C GLY A 227 31.43 -9.84 -8.97
N VAL A 228 31.53 -8.52 -8.78
CA VAL A 228 30.72 -7.78 -7.80
C VAL A 228 29.55 -7.12 -8.55
N THR A 229 28.33 -7.52 -8.21
CA THR A 229 27.09 -7.02 -8.83
C THR A 229 26.52 -5.80 -8.09
N ASP A 230 25.49 -5.18 -8.64
CA ASP A 230 24.89 -3.92 -8.19
C ASP A 230 24.74 -3.79 -6.69
N GLU A 231 24.13 -4.80 -6.03
CA GLU A 231 23.84 -4.76 -4.60
C GLU A 231 25.09 -4.52 -3.76
N PHE A 232 26.26 -5.00 -4.21
CA PHE A 232 27.51 -5.06 -3.45
C PHE A 232 28.60 -4.13 -3.98
N VAL A 233 28.32 -3.27 -4.95
CA VAL A 233 29.30 -2.30 -5.46
C VAL A 233 29.81 -1.45 -4.30
N GLU A 234 31.12 -1.47 -4.08
CA GLU A 234 31.77 -0.64 -3.07
C GLU A 234 31.55 0.85 -3.35
N PRO A 235 31.51 1.71 -2.31
CA PRO A 235 31.34 3.15 -2.52
C PRO A 235 32.41 3.73 -3.46
N VAL A 236 31.95 4.34 -4.55
CA VAL A 236 32.76 5.02 -5.57
C VAL A 236 32.46 6.50 -5.56
N VAL A 237 33.48 7.34 -5.50
CA VAL A 237 33.40 8.80 -5.60
C VAL A 237 33.74 9.21 -7.02
N CYS A 238 32.74 9.77 -7.73
CA CYS A 238 32.88 10.19 -9.13
C CYS A 238 33.08 11.70 -9.28
N ASP A 239 32.60 12.51 -8.33
CA ASP A 239 32.79 13.95 -8.34
C ASP A 239 33.00 14.47 -6.90
N LYS A 240 34.21 14.89 -6.57
CA LYS A 240 34.54 15.41 -5.23
C LYS A 240 33.89 16.74 -4.89
N ASP A 241 33.43 17.51 -5.88
CA ASP A 241 32.66 18.73 -5.64
C ASP A 241 31.25 18.46 -5.16
N GLY A 242 30.81 17.21 -5.24
CA GLY A 242 29.47 16.72 -4.86
C GLY A 242 29.39 16.09 -3.48
N MET A 243 30.34 16.36 -2.58
CA MET A 243 30.23 15.87 -1.19
C MET A 243 29.25 16.70 -0.38
N ILE A 244 28.46 16.01 0.46
CA ILE A 244 27.44 16.66 1.31
C ILE A 244 28.14 17.42 2.43
N SER A 245 27.81 18.69 2.58
CA SER A 245 28.43 19.59 3.53
C SER A 245 27.41 20.51 4.23
N ASP A 246 27.92 21.26 5.21
CA ASP A 246 27.10 22.19 6.00
C ASP A 246 26.26 23.12 5.11
N ASN A 247 25.01 23.32 5.49
CA ASN A 247 24.01 24.14 4.80
C ASN A 247 23.53 23.64 3.42
N ASP A 248 23.98 22.48 2.96
CA ASP A 248 23.41 21.85 1.76
C ASP A 248 21.98 21.35 2.01
N SER A 249 21.28 21.07 0.94
CA SER A 249 19.98 20.41 1.00
C SER A 249 20.06 18.98 0.47
N VAL A 250 19.39 18.06 1.14
CA VAL A 250 19.32 16.65 0.76
C VAL A 250 17.87 16.25 0.55
N ILE A 251 17.58 15.56 -0.54
CA ILE A 251 16.29 14.91 -0.78
C ILE A 251 16.54 13.40 -0.97
N PHE A 252 16.06 12.60 -0.04
CA PHE A 252 16.06 11.15 -0.15
C PHE A 252 14.76 10.72 -0.85
N PHE A 253 14.86 10.30 -2.12
CA PHE A 253 13.67 10.03 -2.93
C PHE A 253 13.07 8.62 -2.76
N ASN A 254 13.56 7.78 -1.85
CA ASN A 254 12.90 6.55 -1.48
C ASN A 254 11.57 6.85 -0.77
N TYR A 255 10.50 6.14 -1.14
CA TYR A 255 9.21 6.25 -0.45
C TYR A 255 9.00 5.14 0.59
N ARG A 256 9.69 3.99 0.49
CA ARG A 256 9.62 2.92 1.49
C ARG A 256 10.59 3.18 2.63
N PRO A 257 10.10 3.20 3.91
CA PRO A 257 10.88 3.72 5.05
C PRO A 257 11.90 2.75 5.64
N ASP A 258 11.67 1.42 5.55
CA ASP A 258 12.40 0.41 6.34
C ASP A 258 13.93 0.48 6.19
N ARG A 259 14.43 0.73 4.98
CA ARG A 259 15.86 0.85 4.66
C ARG A 259 16.35 2.29 4.50
N ALA A 260 15.48 3.26 4.75
CA ALA A 260 15.86 4.67 4.70
C ALA A 260 16.20 5.24 6.08
N ARG A 261 15.74 4.61 7.16
CA ARG A 261 15.84 5.14 8.52
C ARG A 261 17.25 5.34 9.01
N GLU A 262 18.12 4.35 8.83
CA GLU A 262 19.43 4.33 9.46
C GLU A 262 20.35 5.42 8.89
N ILE A 263 20.49 5.50 7.57
CA ILE A 263 21.33 6.54 6.95
C ILE A 263 20.74 7.94 7.18
N THR A 264 19.41 8.09 7.18
CA THR A 264 18.78 9.37 7.50
C THR A 264 19.13 9.80 8.91
N ARG A 265 19.04 8.91 9.92
CA ARG A 265 19.44 9.23 11.29
C ARG A 265 20.91 9.62 11.40
N ALA A 266 21.79 8.97 10.65
CA ALA A 266 23.20 9.33 10.62
C ALA A 266 23.42 10.79 10.17
N PHE A 267 22.57 11.32 9.28
CA PHE A 267 22.67 12.73 8.86
C PHE A 267 21.96 13.72 9.81
N VAL A 268 20.78 13.37 10.31
CA VAL A 268 19.87 14.36 10.92
C VAL A 268 19.78 14.32 12.43
N ASP A 269 20.21 13.24 13.08
CA ASP A 269 20.08 13.07 14.53
C ASP A 269 21.38 13.45 15.25
N PRO A 270 21.42 14.57 15.99
CA PRO A 270 22.62 14.95 16.74
C PRO A 270 23.06 13.91 17.78
N ALA A 271 22.13 13.06 18.24
CA ALA A 271 22.38 12.02 19.21
C ALA A 271 22.75 10.65 18.58
N PHE A 272 22.93 10.60 17.25
CA PHE A 272 23.35 9.37 16.59
C PHE A 272 24.71 8.88 17.08
N ASP A 273 24.78 7.61 17.47
CA ASP A 273 25.92 6.96 18.09
C ASP A 273 26.41 5.68 17.36
N GLY A 274 25.88 5.39 16.17
CA GLY A 274 26.22 4.19 15.41
C GLY A 274 27.69 4.15 14.93
N PHE A 275 28.26 5.31 14.57
CA PHE A 275 29.67 5.50 14.25
C PHE A 275 30.07 6.94 14.52
N LYS A 276 31.39 7.20 14.53
CA LYS A 276 31.92 8.53 14.83
C LYS A 276 31.79 9.44 13.61
N ARG A 277 31.07 10.54 13.76
CA ARG A 277 30.92 11.56 12.73
C ARG A 277 30.80 12.96 13.35
N GLU A 278 31.03 13.99 12.57
CA GLU A 278 30.72 15.37 12.95
C GLU A 278 29.31 15.72 12.48
N PHE A 279 28.46 16.24 13.38
CA PHE A 279 27.12 16.70 13.02
C PHE A 279 27.22 18.10 12.40
N PHE A 280 26.51 18.29 11.31
CA PHE A 280 26.32 19.59 10.66
C PHE A 280 24.88 19.76 10.17
N PRO A 281 24.33 21.00 10.16
CA PRO A 281 22.95 21.22 9.76
C PRO A 281 22.75 21.10 8.25
N LEU A 282 21.64 20.48 7.88
CA LEU A 282 21.16 20.29 6.52
C LEU A 282 19.69 20.70 6.42
N THR A 283 19.25 21.09 5.23
CA THR A 283 17.83 21.03 4.90
C THR A 283 17.53 19.65 4.34
N TYR A 284 17.05 18.74 5.19
CA TYR A 284 16.88 17.34 4.83
C TYR A 284 15.42 16.99 4.59
N VAL A 285 15.13 16.41 3.43
CA VAL A 285 13.78 15.99 3.03
C VAL A 285 13.70 14.48 2.89
N CYS A 286 12.84 13.87 3.71
CA CYS A 286 12.39 12.50 3.52
C CYS A 286 11.23 12.51 2.51
N ASN A 287 11.26 11.62 1.53
CA ASN A 287 10.18 11.53 0.54
C ASN A 287 8.84 11.19 1.20
N THR A 288 8.86 10.25 2.15
CA THR A 288 7.73 9.89 3.01
C THR A 288 8.15 9.97 4.49
N GLU A 289 7.23 9.78 5.41
CA GLU A 289 7.56 9.71 6.83
C GLU A 289 8.29 8.40 7.15
N TYR A 290 9.62 8.45 7.30
CA TYR A 290 10.42 7.28 7.62
C TYR A 290 10.30 6.84 9.08
N ASP A 291 10.20 7.81 9.99
CA ASP A 291 10.04 7.60 11.42
C ASP A 291 9.55 8.92 12.06
N ALA A 292 8.43 8.87 12.78
CA ALA A 292 7.84 10.04 13.43
C ALA A 292 8.73 10.68 14.52
N THR A 293 9.72 9.94 15.03
CA THR A 293 10.67 10.42 16.06
C THR A 293 11.94 11.05 15.48
N MET A 294 12.05 11.12 14.14
CA MET A 294 13.24 11.61 13.46
C MET A 294 13.35 13.12 13.53
N PRO A 295 14.42 13.69 14.12
CA PRO A 295 14.58 15.13 14.23
C PRO A 295 15.07 15.74 12.92
N ASN A 296 14.94 17.05 12.77
CA ASN A 296 15.57 17.87 11.72
C ASN A 296 15.24 17.43 10.28
N VAL A 297 14.04 16.90 10.04
CA VAL A 297 13.58 16.49 8.72
C VAL A 297 12.33 17.24 8.28
N LEU A 298 12.21 17.44 6.99
CA LEU A 298 10.96 17.75 6.30
C LEU A 298 10.43 16.47 5.66
N VAL A 299 9.12 16.33 5.57
CA VAL A 299 8.47 15.19 4.92
C VAL A 299 7.68 15.68 3.71
N ALA A 300 8.04 15.19 2.52
CA ALA A 300 7.39 15.64 1.29
C ALA A 300 5.96 15.05 1.15
N PHE A 301 5.79 13.77 1.44
CA PHE A 301 4.52 13.09 1.42
C PHE A 301 4.23 12.46 2.80
N PRO A 302 3.64 13.20 3.74
CA PRO A 302 3.30 12.67 5.05
C PRO A 302 2.24 11.57 4.93
N ARG A 303 2.10 10.74 5.97
CA ARG A 303 1.07 9.69 6.01
C ARG A 303 -0.31 10.28 5.78
N ILE A 304 -1.11 9.60 4.96
CA ILE A 304 -2.50 10.01 4.73
C ILE A 304 -3.32 9.58 5.95
N SER A 305 -3.96 10.53 6.60
CA SER A 305 -5.01 10.26 7.56
C SER A 305 -6.34 10.14 6.82
N VAL A 306 -7.03 9.01 6.97
CA VAL A 306 -8.36 8.78 6.39
C VAL A 306 -9.41 9.44 7.28
N LYS A 307 -9.47 10.78 7.23
CA LYS A 307 -10.48 11.56 7.98
C LYS A 307 -11.88 11.32 7.43
N ASN A 308 -12.87 11.31 8.32
CA ASN A 308 -14.28 11.09 7.96
C ASN A 308 -14.48 9.79 7.15
N GLY A 309 -13.72 8.72 7.44
CA GLY A 309 -14.06 7.37 7.00
C GLY A 309 -15.40 6.93 7.60
N LEU A 310 -15.98 5.84 7.10
CA LEU A 310 -17.31 5.38 7.50
C LEU A 310 -17.44 5.24 9.02
N GLY A 311 -16.48 4.59 9.69
CA GLY A 311 -16.51 4.37 11.13
C GLY A 311 -16.52 5.66 11.94
N GLU A 312 -15.63 6.60 11.61
CA GLU A 312 -15.58 7.93 12.24
C GLU A 312 -16.84 8.74 11.98
N TYR A 313 -17.35 8.71 10.75
CA TYR A 313 -18.52 9.47 10.36
C TYR A 313 -19.80 8.97 11.04
N LEU A 314 -20.02 7.67 11.08
CA LEU A 314 -21.14 7.06 11.82
C LEU A 314 -21.09 7.40 13.31
N SER A 315 -19.91 7.37 13.91
CA SER A 315 -19.70 7.78 15.30
C SER A 315 -20.08 9.25 15.55
N LYS A 316 -19.68 10.17 14.66
CA LYS A 316 -20.06 11.60 14.73
C LYS A 316 -21.58 11.81 14.62
N MET A 317 -22.25 10.93 13.89
CA MET A 317 -23.72 10.94 13.78
C MET A 317 -24.42 10.26 14.97
N GLY A 318 -23.67 9.78 15.98
CA GLY A 318 -24.21 9.09 17.15
C GLY A 318 -24.75 7.70 16.88
N MET A 319 -24.34 7.08 15.77
CA MET A 319 -24.77 5.75 15.36
C MET A 319 -23.92 4.66 16.01
N THR A 320 -24.51 3.48 16.16
CA THR A 320 -23.86 2.29 16.71
C THR A 320 -23.41 1.36 15.60
N GLN A 321 -22.22 0.81 15.74
CA GLN A 321 -21.63 -0.05 14.73
C GLN A 321 -20.93 -1.26 15.34
N LEU A 322 -20.90 -2.37 14.63
CA LEU A 322 -20.22 -3.60 15.00
C LEU A 322 -19.13 -3.94 13.98
N ARG A 323 -17.96 -4.36 14.47
CA ARG A 323 -16.90 -5.02 13.70
C ARG A 323 -16.80 -6.47 14.15
N ILE A 324 -16.81 -7.41 13.23
CA ILE A 324 -16.72 -8.83 13.57
C ILE A 324 -15.92 -9.60 12.52
N ALA A 325 -14.93 -10.34 12.98
CA ALA A 325 -14.13 -11.25 12.17
C ALA A 325 -13.39 -12.25 13.07
N GLU A 326 -12.82 -13.28 12.46
CA GLU A 326 -11.84 -14.13 13.14
C GLU A 326 -10.44 -13.50 13.15
N THR A 327 -9.51 -14.07 13.96
CA THR A 327 -8.19 -13.49 14.26
C THR A 327 -7.44 -13.01 13.02
N GLU A 328 -7.41 -13.79 11.94
CA GLU A 328 -6.65 -13.48 10.71
C GLU A 328 -7.14 -12.19 10.02
N LYS A 329 -8.41 -11.85 10.17
CA LYS A 329 -9.02 -10.70 9.50
C LYS A 329 -9.57 -9.63 10.46
N TYR A 330 -9.30 -9.78 11.75
CA TYR A 330 -9.80 -8.81 12.74
C TYR A 330 -9.20 -7.40 12.56
N ALA A 331 -7.91 -7.30 12.31
CA ALA A 331 -7.25 -6.02 12.02
C ALA A 331 -7.82 -5.35 10.74
N HIS A 332 -8.27 -6.16 9.78
CA HIS A 332 -8.80 -5.65 8.51
C HIS A 332 -10.15 -4.92 8.72
N VAL A 333 -11.07 -5.49 9.50
CA VAL A 333 -12.36 -4.86 9.81
C VAL A 333 -12.27 -3.78 10.89
N THR A 334 -11.12 -3.62 11.57
CA THR A 334 -10.88 -2.62 12.63
C THR A 334 -9.87 -1.58 12.19
N PHE A 335 -8.59 -1.82 12.40
CA PHE A 335 -7.49 -0.88 12.14
C PHE A 335 -7.46 -0.36 10.69
N PHE A 336 -7.45 -1.28 9.70
CA PHE A 336 -7.38 -0.88 8.28
C PHE A 336 -8.68 -0.23 7.82
N PHE A 337 -9.83 -0.78 8.19
CA PHE A 337 -11.14 -0.19 7.87
C PHE A 337 -11.30 1.22 8.45
N ASN A 338 -10.74 1.46 9.64
CA ASN A 338 -10.72 2.77 10.30
C ASN A 338 -9.56 3.68 9.82
N GLY A 339 -8.91 3.34 8.71
CA GLY A 339 -7.86 4.17 8.11
C GLY A 339 -6.61 4.32 8.96
N GLY A 340 -6.24 3.28 9.71
CA GLY A 340 -5.05 3.23 10.57
C GLY A 340 -5.28 3.71 12.01
N VAL A 341 -6.55 3.82 12.43
CA VAL A 341 -6.90 4.15 13.82
C VAL A 341 -7.15 2.87 14.61
N GLU A 342 -6.34 2.63 15.65
CA GLU A 342 -6.40 1.42 16.48
C GLU A 342 -7.59 1.45 17.44
N ASP A 343 -7.83 2.59 18.09
CA ASP A 343 -8.89 2.73 19.10
C ASP A 343 -10.29 2.67 18.44
N PRO A 344 -11.24 1.98 19.08
CA PRO A 344 -12.62 1.97 18.58
C PRO A 344 -13.24 3.38 18.68
N TYR A 345 -14.00 3.75 17.67
CA TYR A 345 -14.76 5.00 17.72
C TYR A 345 -15.92 4.89 18.73
N PRO A 346 -16.39 6.00 19.35
CA PRO A 346 -17.60 5.97 20.17
C PRO A 346 -18.78 5.34 19.45
N GLY A 347 -19.41 4.33 20.08
CA GLY A 347 -20.49 3.54 19.47
C GLY A 347 -20.02 2.35 18.61
N GLU A 348 -18.72 2.09 18.52
CA GLU A 348 -18.14 0.94 17.84
C GLU A 348 -17.87 -0.20 18.82
N ASP A 349 -18.58 -1.30 18.66
CA ASP A 349 -18.28 -2.56 19.34
C ASP A 349 -17.47 -3.48 18.43
N ARG A 350 -16.65 -4.32 19.04
CA ARG A 350 -15.77 -5.27 18.33
C ARG A 350 -15.97 -6.68 18.86
N VAL A 351 -16.10 -7.65 17.96
CA VAL A 351 -16.18 -9.08 18.29
C VAL A 351 -15.06 -9.81 17.55
N LEU A 352 -14.12 -10.34 18.32
CA LEU A 352 -13.06 -11.20 17.82
C LEU A 352 -13.43 -12.66 18.07
N VAL A 353 -13.36 -13.48 17.02
CA VAL A 353 -13.45 -14.94 17.09
C VAL A 353 -12.04 -15.52 16.87
N ALA A 354 -11.62 -16.47 17.69
CA ALA A 354 -10.31 -17.07 17.53
C ALA A 354 -10.26 -17.94 16.28
N SER A 355 -9.25 -17.74 15.41
CA SER A 355 -8.99 -18.67 14.30
C SER A 355 -8.52 -20.04 14.81
N PRO A 356 -8.78 -21.14 14.08
CA PRO A 356 -8.35 -22.47 14.51
C PRO A 356 -6.82 -22.59 14.54
N LYS A 357 -6.33 -23.33 15.53
CA LYS A 357 -4.88 -23.55 15.73
C LYS A 357 -4.39 -24.72 14.90
N VAL A 358 -4.37 -24.58 13.59
CA VAL A 358 -3.84 -25.56 12.63
C VAL A 358 -2.58 -25.02 11.97
N ALA A 359 -1.77 -25.93 11.39
CA ALA A 359 -0.51 -25.53 10.74
C ALA A 359 -0.78 -24.72 9.46
N THR A 360 -1.78 -25.15 8.67
CA THR A 360 -2.27 -24.49 7.45
C THR A 360 -3.78 -24.66 7.37
N TYR A 361 -4.49 -23.71 6.78
CA TYR A 361 -5.96 -23.69 6.80
C TYR A 361 -6.63 -24.66 5.82
N ASP A 362 -5.89 -25.32 4.92
CA ASP A 362 -6.38 -26.45 4.15
C ASP A 362 -6.74 -27.66 5.02
N LEU A 363 -6.18 -27.76 6.22
CA LEU A 363 -6.51 -28.80 7.20
C LEU A 363 -7.86 -28.56 7.90
N GLN A 364 -8.36 -27.33 7.88
CA GLN A 364 -9.65 -26.93 8.45
C GLN A 364 -10.23 -25.77 7.61
N PRO A 365 -10.76 -26.05 6.38
CA PRO A 365 -11.20 -25.00 5.45
C PRO A 365 -12.36 -24.15 5.95
N GLU A 366 -13.21 -24.71 6.82
CA GLU A 366 -14.31 -23.98 7.48
C GLU A 366 -13.79 -22.91 8.43
N MET A 367 -12.53 -22.98 8.86
CA MET A 367 -11.92 -22.05 9.81
C MET A 367 -12.87 -21.78 11.01
N SER A 368 -13.16 -20.51 11.30
CA SER A 368 -14.12 -20.15 12.34
C SER A 368 -15.40 -19.51 11.79
N ALA A 369 -15.70 -19.69 10.49
CA ALA A 369 -16.80 -19.02 9.81
C ALA A 369 -18.16 -19.26 10.47
N TYR A 370 -18.47 -20.49 10.88
CA TYR A 370 -19.73 -20.81 11.54
C TYR A 370 -19.91 -20.08 12.89
N GLU A 371 -18.82 -19.96 13.69
CA GLU A 371 -18.87 -19.23 14.95
C GLU A 371 -19.03 -17.72 14.70
N VAL A 372 -18.33 -17.18 13.70
CA VAL A 372 -18.45 -15.79 13.26
C VAL A 372 -19.88 -15.49 12.83
N ALA A 373 -20.48 -16.33 11.97
CA ALA A 373 -21.86 -16.20 11.51
C ALA A 373 -22.86 -16.25 12.67
N SER A 374 -22.73 -17.25 13.56
CA SER A 374 -23.62 -17.41 14.72
C SER A 374 -23.59 -16.18 15.64
N LYS A 375 -22.39 -15.67 15.97
CA LYS A 375 -22.23 -14.46 16.78
C LYS A 375 -22.76 -13.21 16.06
N CYS A 376 -22.57 -13.13 14.75
CA CYS A 376 -23.11 -12.02 13.95
C CYS A 376 -24.65 -12.02 13.98
N VAL A 377 -25.28 -13.18 13.77
CA VAL A 377 -26.75 -13.35 13.86
C VAL A 377 -27.26 -12.93 15.24
N GLU A 378 -26.65 -13.39 16.34
CA GLU A 378 -26.98 -12.95 17.69
C GLU A 378 -26.95 -11.41 17.84
N ARG A 379 -25.92 -10.77 17.26
CA ARG A 379 -25.79 -9.30 17.31
C ARG A 379 -26.80 -8.57 16.44
N ILE A 380 -27.13 -9.12 15.27
CA ILE A 380 -28.19 -8.61 14.40
C ILE A 380 -29.55 -8.65 15.16
N GLU A 381 -29.89 -9.81 15.71
CA GLU A 381 -31.18 -10.03 16.43
C GLU A 381 -31.28 -9.21 17.72
N SER A 382 -30.15 -8.76 18.29
CA SER A 382 -30.16 -7.85 19.46
C SER A 382 -30.81 -6.48 19.15
N GLY A 383 -30.91 -6.10 17.88
CA GLY A 383 -31.45 -4.79 17.45
C GLY A 383 -30.65 -3.57 17.94
N LYS A 384 -29.38 -3.77 18.32
CA LYS A 384 -28.51 -2.73 18.89
C LYS A 384 -27.86 -1.85 17.83
N TYR A 385 -27.45 -2.41 16.70
CA TYR A 385 -26.55 -1.79 15.74
C TYR A 385 -27.27 -1.18 14.55
N ASP A 386 -26.77 -0.03 14.09
CA ASP A 386 -27.19 0.60 12.83
C ASP A 386 -26.40 0.03 11.64
N VAL A 387 -25.11 -0.26 11.86
CA VAL A 387 -24.22 -0.81 10.83
C VAL A 387 -23.42 -1.98 11.39
N ILE A 388 -23.26 -3.04 10.62
CA ILE A 388 -22.44 -4.22 10.95
C ILE A 388 -21.49 -4.47 9.80
N ILE A 389 -20.20 -4.61 10.12
CA ILE A 389 -19.14 -4.96 9.16
C ILE A 389 -18.59 -6.31 9.57
N LEU A 390 -18.73 -7.29 8.70
CA LEU A 390 -18.35 -8.68 8.89
C LEU A 390 -17.35 -9.11 7.81
N ASN A 391 -16.33 -9.87 8.20
CA ASN A 391 -15.42 -10.51 7.26
C ASN A 391 -15.37 -12.04 7.51
N PHE A 392 -15.48 -12.82 6.43
CA PHE A 392 -15.18 -14.24 6.37
C PHE A 392 -13.82 -14.45 5.71
N ALA A 393 -12.87 -15.00 6.45
CA ALA A 393 -11.45 -15.12 6.04
C ALA A 393 -11.19 -16.25 5.04
N ASN A 394 -12.12 -17.17 4.86
CA ASN A 394 -11.88 -18.51 4.34
C ASN A 394 -11.30 -18.54 2.92
N CYS A 395 -11.90 -17.83 1.96
CA CYS A 395 -11.50 -17.94 0.55
C CYS A 395 -10.08 -17.44 0.33
N ASP A 396 -9.65 -16.42 1.10
CA ASP A 396 -8.28 -15.91 1.04
C ASP A 396 -7.30 -16.84 1.76
N MET A 397 -7.54 -17.12 3.04
CA MET A 397 -6.60 -17.87 3.87
C MET A 397 -6.40 -19.30 3.39
N VAL A 398 -7.46 -19.96 2.93
CA VAL A 398 -7.36 -21.31 2.33
C VAL A 398 -6.80 -21.23 0.91
N GLY A 399 -7.16 -20.20 0.13
CA GLY A 399 -6.62 -19.95 -1.20
C GLY A 399 -5.09 -19.86 -1.21
N HIS A 400 -4.50 -19.21 -0.21
CA HIS A 400 -3.05 -19.12 -0.04
C HIS A 400 -2.34 -20.46 0.14
N THR A 401 -3.05 -21.52 0.52
CA THR A 401 -2.45 -22.87 0.65
C THR A 401 -2.20 -23.53 -0.70
N GLY A 402 -2.89 -23.10 -1.76
CA GLY A 402 -2.84 -23.72 -3.08
C GLY A 402 -3.56 -25.06 -3.19
N VAL A 403 -4.28 -25.50 -2.13
CA VAL A 403 -5.03 -26.77 -2.10
C VAL A 403 -6.44 -26.55 -2.62
N PHE A 404 -6.67 -26.96 -3.86
CA PHE A 404 -7.91 -26.68 -4.59
C PHE A 404 -9.18 -27.18 -3.89
N ASP A 405 -9.22 -28.46 -3.49
CA ASP A 405 -10.40 -29.05 -2.85
C ASP A 405 -10.73 -28.40 -1.49
N ALA A 406 -9.71 -27.94 -0.78
CA ALA A 406 -9.88 -27.19 0.46
C ALA A 406 -10.47 -25.80 0.18
N ALA A 407 -10.01 -25.12 -0.88
CA ALA A 407 -10.56 -23.83 -1.29
C ALA A 407 -12.04 -23.96 -1.73
N VAL A 408 -12.39 -25.01 -2.45
CA VAL A 408 -13.82 -25.34 -2.78
C VAL A 408 -14.64 -25.46 -1.51
N LYS A 409 -14.15 -26.22 -0.51
CA LYS A 409 -14.85 -26.38 0.78
C LYS A 409 -14.94 -25.07 1.56
N ALA A 410 -13.94 -24.22 1.51
CA ALA A 410 -13.96 -22.89 2.09
C ALA A 410 -15.05 -21.99 1.49
N VAL A 411 -15.18 -22.00 0.16
CA VAL A 411 -16.24 -21.27 -0.56
C VAL A 411 -17.63 -21.76 -0.19
N GLU A 412 -17.85 -23.08 -0.14
CA GLU A 412 -19.13 -23.70 0.28
C GLU A 412 -19.50 -23.30 1.71
N THR A 413 -18.51 -23.28 2.62
CA THR A 413 -18.74 -22.86 4.01
C THR A 413 -19.15 -21.38 4.09
N VAL A 414 -18.50 -20.52 3.31
CA VAL A 414 -18.86 -19.09 3.25
C VAL A 414 -20.25 -18.90 2.69
N ASP A 415 -20.64 -19.67 1.66
CA ASP A 415 -21.99 -19.65 1.10
C ASP A 415 -23.07 -19.89 2.16
N GLU A 416 -22.93 -20.97 2.95
CA GLU A 416 -23.85 -21.30 4.04
C GLU A 416 -23.92 -20.18 5.09
N CYS A 417 -22.76 -19.65 5.50
CA CYS A 417 -22.66 -18.61 6.52
C CYS A 417 -23.23 -17.27 6.05
N VAL A 418 -23.02 -16.89 4.80
CA VAL A 418 -23.62 -15.69 4.17
C VAL A 418 -25.14 -15.80 4.24
N GLY A 419 -25.72 -16.96 3.92
CA GLY A 419 -27.18 -17.20 3.98
C GLY A 419 -27.75 -16.90 5.37
N GLN A 420 -27.13 -17.40 6.42
CA GLN A 420 -27.56 -17.18 7.80
C GLN A 420 -27.58 -15.67 8.16
N VAL A 421 -26.51 -14.94 7.80
CA VAL A 421 -26.39 -13.52 8.12
C VAL A 421 -27.36 -12.66 7.30
N VAL A 422 -27.54 -12.98 6.01
CA VAL A 422 -28.48 -12.29 5.13
C VAL A 422 -29.91 -12.49 5.63
N GLU A 423 -30.33 -13.74 5.93
CA GLU A 423 -31.66 -14.06 6.45
C GLU A 423 -31.94 -13.28 7.75
N ALA A 424 -31.03 -13.30 8.71
CA ALA A 424 -31.17 -12.57 9.97
C ALA A 424 -31.30 -11.06 9.73
N THR A 425 -30.48 -10.49 8.84
CA THR A 425 -30.54 -9.06 8.51
C THR A 425 -31.88 -8.67 7.91
N LEU A 426 -32.35 -9.40 6.90
CA LEU A 426 -33.64 -9.13 6.24
C LEU A 426 -34.84 -9.33 7.16
N LYS A 427 -34.81 -10.34 8.04
CA LYS A 427 -35.83 -10.57 9.07
C LYS A 427 -35.96 -9.40 10.04
N MET A 428 -34.88 -8.69 10.32
CA MET A 428 -34.92 -7.46 11.13
C MET A 428 -35.36 -6.22 10.32
N GLY A 429 -35.71 -6.37 9.05
CA GLY A 429 -36.05 -5.28 8.14
C GLY A 429 -34.83 -4.47 7.67
N GLY A 430 -33.65 -5.03 7.82
CA GLY A 430 -32.37 -4.42 7.44
C GLY A 430 -32.02 -4.63 5.96
N ILE A 431 -30.85 -4.14 5.59
CA ILE A 431 -30.27 -4.25 4.25
C ILE A 431 -28.93 -5.01 4.36
N ALA A 432 -28.76 -6.05 3.53
CA ALA A 432 -27.49 -6.77 3.45
C ALA A 432 -26.76 -6.43 2.16
N MET A 433 -25.45 -6.17 2.28
CA MET A 433 -24.52 -5.97 1.18
C MET A 433 -23.46 -7.06 1.24
N ILE A 434 -23.25 -7.79 0.16
CA ILE A 434 -22.28 -8.87 0.08
C ILE A 434 -21.22 -8.49 -0.97
N THR A 435 -19.95 -8.57 -0.60
CA THR A 435 -18.83 -8.22 -1.48
C THR A 435 -17.59 -9.04 -1.12
N ALA A 436 -16.48 -8.75 -1.79
CA ALA A 436 -15.13 -9.15 -1.39
C ALA A 436 -14.19 -7.93 -1.49
N ASP A 437 -13.00 -8.06 -0.95
CA ASP A 437 -11.99 -7.01 -0.91
C ASP A 437 -10.88 -7.18 -1.97
N HIS A 438 -10.69 -8.40 -2.46
CA HIS A 438 -9.84 -8.78 -3.60
C HIS A 438 -10.18 -10.21 -4.05
N GLY A 439 -9.56 -10.69 -5.13
CA GLY A 439 -9.66 -12.05 -5.59
C GLY A 439 -8.49 -12.92 -5.11
N ASN A 440 -8.75 -14.23 -4.97
CA ASN A 440 -7.79 -15.29 -4.67
C ASN A 440 -8.33 -16.66 -5.14
N ALA A 441 -9.43 -17.15 -4.53
CA ALA A 441 -9.95 -18.51 -4.71
C ALA A 441 -10.48 -18.79 -6.13
N GLU A 442 -10.81 -17.79 -6.91
CA GLU A 442 -11.26 -17.93 -8.30
C GLU A 442 -10.14 -18.28 -9.28
N GLN A 443 -8.87 -18.25 -8.83
CA GLN A 443 -7.71 -18.58 -9.66
C GLN A 443 -6.64 -19.31 -8.86
N MET A 444 -6.80 -20.62 -8.67
CA MET A 444 -5.92 -21.49 -7.87
C MET A 444 -4.77 -22.11 -8.68
N LEU A 445 -4.70 -21.87 -10.00
CA LEU A 445 -3.63 -22.35 -10.88
C LEU A 445 -2.96 -21.19 -11.60
N GLN A 446 -1.65 -21.33 -11.83
CA GLN A 446 -0.88 -20.43 -12.67
C GLN A 446 -1.25 -20.57 -14.16
N SER A 447 -0.75 -19.67 -14.99
CA SER A 447 -0.99 -19.68 -16.44
C SER A 447 -0.55 -20.96 -17.17
N ASP A 448 0.29 -21.79 -16.53
CA ASP A 448 0.67 -23.12 -17.04
C ASP A 448 -0.43 -24.17 -16.86
N GLY A 449 -1.52 -23.85 -16.16
CA GLY A 449 -2.64 -24.71 -15.85
C GLY A 449 -2.32 -25.92 -14.96
N LYS A 450 -1.18 -25.90 -14.26
CA LYS A 450 -0.69 -27.03 -13.44
C LYS A 450 -0.14 -26.61 -12.08
N SER A 451 0.68 -25.56 -12.07
CA SER A 451 1.32 -25.10 -10.84
C SER A 451 0.29 -24.38 -9.95
N PRO A 452 0.26 -24.65 -8.63
CA PRO A 452 -0.62 -23.91 -7.74
C PRO A 452 -0.33 -22.41 -7.78
N MET A 453 -1.37 -21.60 -7.78
CA MET A 453 -1.31 -20.16 -7.55
C MET A 453 -1.76 -19.88 -6.12
N THR A 454 -0.94 -19.21 -5.36
CA THR A 454 -1.18 -18.88 -3.94
C THR A 454 -1.20 -17.37 -3.70
N ALA A 455 -1.11 -16.58 -4.76
CA ALA A 455 -1.16 -15.13 -4.71
C ALA A 455 -2.58 -14.62 -5.01
N HIS A 456 -2.85 -13.38 -4.63
CA HIS A 456 -4.08 -12.69 -5.02
C HIS A 456 -4.17 -12.49 -6.54
N THR A 457 -5.33 -12.06 -7.01
CA THR A 457 -5.59 -11.81 -8.43
C THR A 457 -5.91 -10.34 -8.70
N THR A 458 -5.97 -9.98 -9.96
CA THR A 458 -6.47 -8.67 -10.42
C THR A 458 -7.94 -8.70 -10.83
N ASN A 459 -8.62 -9.83 -10.62
CA ASN A 459 -10.01 -10.00 -11.00
C ASN A 459 -10.94 -9.06 -10.20
N VAL A 460 -12.09 -8.78 -10.78
CA VAL A 460 -13.17 -8.03 -10.10
C VAL A 460 -13.79 -8.88 -9.01
N VAL A 461 -14.46 -8.20 -8.08
CA VAL A 461 -15.19 -8.85 -6.99
C VAL A 461 -16.69 -8.57 -7.11
N PRO A 462 -17.57 -9.42 -6.53
CA PRO A 462 -19.01 -9.21 -6.57
C PRO A 462 -19.46 -8.09 -5.63
N PHE A 463 -20.61 -7.50 -5.95
CA PHE A 463 -21.40 -6.70 -5.01
C PHE A 463 -22.88 -7.02 -5.20
N ILE A 464 -23.54 -7.50 -4.14
CA ILE A 464 -24.97 -7.85 -4.13
C ILE A 464 -25.66 -6.97 -3.08
N LEU A 465 -26.82 -6.41 -3.41
CA LEU A 465 -27.62 -5.56 -2.52
C LEU A 465 -28.97 -6.19 -2.24
N CYS A 466 -29.14 -6.75 -1.04
CA CYS A 466 -30.38 -7.41 -0.60
C CYS A 466 -31.20 -6.47 0.29
N GLY A 467 -32.54 -6.47 0.07
CA GLY A 467 -33.48 -5.67 0.86
C GLY A 467 -33.74 -4.26 0.33
N ALA A 468 -33.11 -3.87 -0.79
CA ALA A 468 -33.41 -2.63 -1.51
C ALA A 468 -33.64 -2.95 -2.99
N GLY A 469 -34.83 -2.60 -3.51
CA GLY A 469 -35.15 -2.78 -4.94
C GLY A 469 -34.59 -1.62 -5.77
N THR A 470 -33.41 -1.78 -6.40
CA THR A 470 -32.79 -0.75 -7.20
C THR A 470 -31.85 -1.38 -8.24
N GLU A 471 -31.46 -0.62 -9.26
CA GLU A 471 -30.40 -0.99 -10.19
C GLU A 471 -29.03 -0.53 -9.64
N LEU A 472 -27.99 -1.28 -9.97
CA LEU A 472 -26.62 -0.99 -9.59
C LEU A 472 -25.73 -0.73 -10.81
N ARG A 473 -24.83 0.23 -10.68
CA ARG A 473 -23.73 0.44 -11.64
C ARG A 473 -22.47 -0.31 -11.23
N GLU A 474 -21.59 -0.59 -12.17
CA GLU A 474 -20.23 -1.01 -11.86
C GLU A 474 -19.48 0.07 -11.08
N GLY A 475 -18.52 -0.36 -10.26
CA GLY A 475 -17.76 0.55 -9.42
C GLY A 475 -16.42 -0.01 -8.94
N ARG A 476 -15.99 0.50 -7.81
CA ARG A 476 -14.75 0.10 -7.12
C ARG A 476 -15.01 0.02 -5.61
N LEU A 477 -14.08 -0.56 -4.85
CA LEU A 477 -14.24 -0.77 -3.40
C LEU A 477 -14.56 0.52 -2.63
N ALA A 478 -14.00 1.64 -3.06
CA ALA A 478 -14.24 2.97 -2.48
C ALA A 478 -15.71 3.46 -2.58
N ASP A 479 -16.53 2.82 -3.41
CA ASP A 479 -17.95 3.17 -3.62
C ASP A 479 -18.89 2.53 -2.58
N ILE A 480 -18.37 1.57 -1.78
CA ILE A 480 -19.17 0.81 -0.81
C ILE A 480 -19.65 1.71 0.35
N ALA A 481 -18.75 2.46 1.00
CA ALA A 481 -19.16 3.34 2.10
C ALA A 481 -20.17 4.42 1.66
N PRO A 482 -19.99 5.12 0.52
CA PRO A 482 -21.04 5.98 -0.03
C PRO A 482 -22.37 5.28 -0.27
N THR A 483 -22.36 4.02 -0.69
CA THR A 483 -23.57 3.22 -0.90
C THR A 483 -24.26 2.88 0.42
N ILE A 484 -23.49 2.52 1.46
CA ILE A 484 -24.02 2.31 2.82
C ILE A 484 -24.72 3.58 3.32
N LEU A 485 -24.07 4.74 3.20
CA LEU A 485 -24.66 6.01 3.63
C LEU A 485 -25.93 6.35 2.83
N ASP A 486 -25.93 6.06 1.53
CA ASP A 486 -27.07 6.34 0.65
C ASP A 486 -28.31 5.51 1.01
N VAL A 487 -28.18 4.19 1.27
CA VAL A 487 -29.31 3.35 1.72
C VAL A 487 -29.80 3.75 3.11
N MET A 488 -28.94 4.31 3.94
CA MET A 488 -29.31 4.85 5.25
C MET A 488 -29.92 6.25 5.19
N GLY A 489 -29.98 6.87 4.01
CA GLY A 489 -30.50 8.23 3.83
C GLY A 489 -29.58 9.31 4.43
N LEU A 490 -28.27 9.03 4.55
CA LEU A 490 -27.27 9.94 5.08
C LEU A 490 -26.49 10.63 3.97
N GLU A 491 -26.17 11.89 4.16
CA GLU A 491 -25.28 12.61 3.26
C GLU A 491 -23.84 12.09 3.42
N LYS A 492 -23.16 11.95 2.30
CA LYS A 492 -21.75 11.55 2.23
C LYS A 492 -20.83 12.71 2.62
N PRO A 493 -19.83 12.52 3.49
CA PRO A 493 -18.85 13.56 3.79
C PRO A 493 -18.02 13.93 2.54
N THR A 494 -17.57 15.18 2.47
CA THR A 494 -16.85 15.74 1.31
C THR A 494 -15.52 15.04 1.03
N GLU A 495 -14.91 14.45 2.05
CA GLU A 495 -13.65 13.72 1.94
C GLU A 495 -13.79 12.38 1.23
N MET A 496 -14.99 11.81 1.13
CA MET A 496 -15.23 10.60 0.35
C MET A 496 -15.35 10.95 -1.14
N ASP A 497 -14.45 10.44 -1.98
CA ASP A 497 -14.50 10.60 -3.44
C ASP A 497 -15.32 9.50 -4.14
N GLY A 498 -15.58 8.40 -3.45
CA GLY A 498 -16.45 7.33 -3.92
C GLY A 498 -17.88 7.82 -4.21
N LYS A 499 -18.59 7.08 -5.04
CA LYS A 499 -19.96 7.39 -5.46
C LYS A 499 -20.86 6.22 -5.12
N THR A 500 -22.12 6.49 -4.77
CA THR A 500 -23.08 5.40 -4.58
C THR A 500 -23.16 4.49 -5.81
N LEU A 501 -23.29 3.19 -5.58
CA LEU A 501 -23.50 2.19 -6.64
C LEU A 501 -24.95 2.17 -7.14
N ILE A 502 -25.86 2.81 -6.40
CA ILE A 502 -27.29 2.86 -6.72
C ILE A 502 -27.51 3.80 -7.92
N VAL A 503 -28.23 3.29 -8.92
CA VAL A 503 -28.71 4.08 -10.05
C VAL A 503 -30.05 4.71 -9.67
N ARG A 504 -30.15 6.02 -9.81
CA ARG A 504 -31.39 6.80 -9.57
C ARG A 504 -31.90 7.45 -10.85
#